data_35460c0773fb1d21f88fe4d5e5621b08
#
_entry.id   35460c0773fb1d21f88fe4d5e5621b08
#
_cell.length_a   1.000
_cell.length_b   1.000
_cell.length_c   1.000
_cell.angle_alpha   90.00
_cell.angle_beta   90.00
_cell.angle_gamma   90.00
#
_symmetry.space_group_name_H-M   'P 1'
#
loop_
_entity.id
_entity.type
_entity.pdbx_description
1 polymer ?
#
loop_
_entity_poly.entity_id
_entity_poly.type
_entity_poly.pdbx_seq_one_letter_code
_entity_poly.pdbx_strand_id
1 'polypeptide(L)'
;VGLSGARDPVEAAARALAAGLIVAVKGLGGFHLACRADSEAAVSALRARKHREDRPFALMAPDVESAGTLAELGAEELSLLQARARPIVLCPRLSTAPVAPSVAPGSPDLGLMLPYSPLHHLLVQDVGLALVMTSGNRSDEPIAFQDDDALQRLSGIADLFLLHDRPIHTRTDDSVARVVGAGIERRPLLLRRSRGYVPASIDLPVNARPLLASGAELKSTFCLAKGRRAWVSHHVGDLKNYETLESFRTGIEHFERLFAVEVEVVAHDLHPDYLSTAYATERHGVDLVAVQHHHAHLAACLAEHGELGPAIGAIYDGTGYGLDGAVWGGELLYGGLAGFERAGHLWPVRMPGGDQAIREPWRMACAWLAEALGEEQPALPSALVGRVEARRWDAVARLTRNGFAAPITTSVGRLFDAVAALCGVAVSVNYEGQAAVDLEALASPSETGHYQLPLAGPNRSVLDPRDAILAVTHEIASGVPPETVAARFHNGLMAATSAACRELADSRHCNTVVLSGGVFQNRRLLEGTERTLLQEGMRVLIPQRLPPNDGGIAYGQAAVAAASALPQVAI
;
A
#
# COMPACT_ATOMS: atom_id res chain seq x y z
N VAL A 1 -9.27 -34.14 8.68
CA VAL A 1 -10.33 -35.19 8.64
C VAL A 1 -10.18 -35.86 7.30
N GLY A 2 -9.61 -37.09 7.27
CA GLY A 2 -9.56 -37.87 6.04
C GLY A 2 -10.99 -38.12 5.57
N LEU A 3 -11.33 -37.72 4.35
CA LEU A 3 -12.54 -38.18 3.70
C LEU A 3 -12.38 -39.71 3.52
N SER A 4 -12.95 -40.48 4.42
CA SER A 4 -12.99 -41.93 4.29
C SER A 4 -13.74 -42.28 3.02
N GLY A 5 -13.01 -42.72 1.98
CA GLY A 5 -13.59 -43.16 0.71
C GLY A 5 -13.11 -42.43 -0.55
N ALA A 6 -12.40 -41.30 -0.47
CA ALA A 6 -11.81 -40.64 -1.66
C ALA A 6 -10.49 -41.35 -2.02
N ARG A 7 -10.40 -41.91 -3.22
CA ARG A 7 -9.15 -42.48 -3.75
C ARG A 7 -8.13 -41.42 -4.08
N ASP A 8 -8.56 -40.19 -4.42
CA ASP A 8 -7.74 -39.05 -4.75
C ASP A 8 -8.24 -37.80 -3.95
N PRO A 9 -7.43 -37.26 -3.03
CA PRO A 9 -7.79 -36.10 -2.23
C PRO A 9 -7.90 -34.81 -3.07
N VAL A 10 -7.17 -34.67 -4.19
CA VAL A 10 -7.26 -33.49 -5.06
C VAL A 10 -8.60 -33.49 -5.79
N GLU A 11 -8.98 -34.63 -6.38
CA GLU A 11 -10.28 -34.80 -7.03
C GLU A 11 -11.46 -34.56 -6.07
N ALA A 12 -11.32 -35.01 -4.81
CA ALA A 12 -12.34 -34.77 -3.80
C ALA A 12 -12.47 -33.29 -3.44
N ALA A 13 -11.37 -32.56 -3.33
CA ALA A 13 -11.35 -31.12 -3.12
C ALA A 13 -11.92 -30.36 -4.31
N ALA A 14 -11.57 -30.77 -5.54
CA ALA A 14 -12.11 -30.19 -6.77
C ALA A 14 -13.64 -30.35 -6.86
N ARG A 15 -14.17 -31.53 -6.53
CA ARG A 15 -15.63 -31.76 -6.46
C ARG A 15 -16.31 -30.90 -5.40
N ALA A 16 -15.66 -30.71 -4.24
CA ALA A 16 -16.17 -29.85 -3.17
C ALA A 16 -16.26 -28.39 -3.63
N LEU A 17 -15.19 -27.88 -4.27
CA LEU A 17 -15.17 -26.55 -4.86
C LEU A 17 -16.25 -26.40 -5.94
N ALA A 18 -16.38 -27.37 -6.86
CA ALA A 18 -17.42 -27.39 -7.88
C ALA A 18 -18.84 -27.36 -7.28
N ALA A 19 -19.04 -27.97 -6.11
CA ALA A 19 -20.29 -27.93 -5.36
C ALA A 19 -20.53 -26.60 -4.60
N GLY A 20 -19.61 -25.63 -4.65
CA GLY A 20 -19.72 -24.33 -3.99
C GLY A 20 -19.23 -24.29 -2.55
N LEU A 21 -18.52 -25.32 -2.08
CA LEU A 21 -17.91 -25.35 -0.75
C LEU A 21 -16.61 -24.54 -0.70
N ILE A 22 -16.22 -24.14 0.52
CA ILE A 22 -14.97 -23.43 0.79
C ILE A 22 -13.92 -24.45 1.23
N VAL A 23 -12.77 -24.48 0.55
CA VAL A 23 -11.68 -25.41 0.84
C VAL A 23 -10.46 -24.64 1.33
N ALA A 24 -9.90 -25.03 2.47
CA ALA A 24 -8.58 -24.59 2.91
C ALA A 24 -7.51 -25.45 2.23
N VAL A 25 -6.65 -24.81 1.41
CA VAL A 25 -5.62 -25.47 0.62
C VAL A 25 -4.25 -25.11 1.17
N LYS A 26 -3.44 -26.10 1.57
CA LYS A 26 -2.06 -25.87 2.01
C LYS A 26 -1.18 -25.46 0.83
N GLY A 27 -0.62 -24.25 0.87
CA GLY A 27 0.27 -23.69 -0.14
C GLY A 27 1.75 -23.84 0.18
N LEU A 28 2.59 -22.94 -0.36
CA LEU A 28 4.05 -22.94 -0.11
C LEU A 28 4.42 -22.11 1.13
N GLY A 29 3.77 -20.97 1.36
CA GLY A 29 4.06 -20.06 2.46
C GLY A 29 2.94 -19.95 3.50
N GLY A 30 1.85 -20.66 3.32
CA GLY A 30 0.67 -20.65 4.18
C GLY A 30 -0.51 -21.33 3.52
N PHE A 31 -1.63 -21.34 4.22
CA PHE A 31 -2.89 -21.86 3.70
C PHE A 31 -3.62 -20.81 2.89
N HIS A 32 -4.37 -21.25 1.88
CA HIS A 32 -5.34 -20.44 1.17
C HIS A 32 -6.75 -20.91 1.45
N LEU A 33 -7.70 -19.99 1.46
CA LEU A 33 -9.12 -20.28 1.41
C LEU A 33 -9.59 -20.14 -0.04
N ALA A 34 -10.09 -21.22 -0.60
CA ALA A 34 -10.51 -21.29 -1.99
C ALA A 34 -12.03 -21.51 -2.09
N CYS A 35 -12.67 -20.84 -3.07
CA CYS A 35 -14.03 -21.13 -3.53
C CYS A 35 -14.18 -20.75 -5.00
N ARG A 36 -15.27 -21.13 -5.67
CA ARG A 36 -15.56 -20.74 -7.04
C ARG A 36 -15.69 -19.22 -7.15
N ALA A 37 -15.00 -18.64 -8.14
CA ALA A 37 -15.02 -17.19 -8.38
C ALA A 37 -16.32 -16.69 -9.05
N ASP A 38 -17.02 -17.56 -9.76
CA ASP A 38 -18.29 -17.27 -10.48
C ASP A 38 -19.53 -17.46 -9.60
N SER A 39 -19.39 -18.03 -8.38
CA SER A 39 -20.51 -18.29 -7.47
C SER A 39 -20.67 -17.19 -6.44
N GLU A 40 -21.65 -16.30 -6.60
CA GLU A 40 -21.96 -15.25 -5.64
C GLU A 40 -22.22 -15.81 -4.23
N ALA A 41 -22.93 -16.93 -4.14
CA ALA A 41 -23.24 -17.59 -2.87
C ALA A 41 -21.97 -18.06 -2.14
N ALA A 42 -21.02 -18.68 -2.86
CA ALA A 42 -19.76 -19.15 -2.27
C ALA A 42 -18.85 -17.99 -1.85
N VAL A 43 -18.74 -16.95 -2.68
CA VAL A 43 -17.92 -15.77 -2.41
C VAL A 43 -18.47 -14.97 -1.22
N SER A 44 -19.79 -14.75 -1.18
CA SER A 44 -20.45 -14.06 -0.06
C SER A 44 -20.33 -14.84 1.25
N ALA A 45 -20.46 -16.18 1.20
CA ALA A 45 -20.24 -17.04 2.38
C ALA A 45 -18.79 -16.94 2.89
N LEU A 46 -17.80 -16.94 1.98
CA LEU A 46 -16.39 -16.76 2.34
C LEU A 46 -16.15 -15.40 2.99
N ARG A 47 -16.71 -14.30 2.44
CA ARG A 47 -16.62 -12.96 3.03
C ARG A 47 -17.16 -12.93 4.45
N ALA A 48 -18.38 -13.43 4.63
CA ALA A 48 -19.05 -13.43 5.93
C ALA A 48 -18.26 -14.23 6.98
N ARG A 49 -17.80 -15.46 6.64
CA ARG A 49 -17.04 -16.31 7.56
C ARG A 49 -15.64 -15.76 7.87
N LYS A 50 -15.00 -15.09 6.90
CA LYS A 50 -13.66 -14.48 7.05
C LYS A 50 -13.71 -13.11 7.74
N HIS A 51 -14.89 -12.50 7.91
CA HIS A 51 -15.09 -11.12 8.36
C HIS A 51 -14.33 -10.11 7.46
N ARG A 52 -14.44 -10.29 6.14
CA ARG A 52 -13.79 -9.44 5.14
C ARG A 52 -14.83 -8.73 4.30
N GLU A 53 -15.18 -7.49 4.70
CA GLU A 53 -16.33 -6.79 4.13
C GLU A 53 -16.08 -6.33 2.69
N ASP A 54 -15.13 -5.41 2.44
CA ASP A 54 -14.99 -4.75 1.14
C ASP A 54 -13.72 -5.10 0.38
N ARG A 55 -12.65 -5.47 1.08
CA ARG A 55 -11.34 -5.69 0.44
C ARG A 55 -11.40 -6.78 -0.63
N PRO A 56 -10.94 -6.53 -1.88
CA PRO A 56 -10.99 -7.50 -2.99
C PRO A 56 -10.29 -8.83 -2.67
N PHE A 57 -10.80 -9.91 -3.26
CA PHE A 57 -10.14 -11.21 -3.28
C PHE A 57 -9.29 -11.38 -4.54
N ALA A 58 -8.17 -12.09 -4.41
CA ALA A 58 -7.39 -12.55 -5.55
C ALA A 58 -8.02 -13.80 -6.18
N LEU A 59 -7.80 -13.95 -7.48
CA LEU A 59 -8.27 -15.08 -8.28
C LEU A 59 -7.08 -15.88 -8.81
N MET A 60 -7.15 -17.18 -8.71
CA MET A 60 -6.23 -18.09 -9.41
C MET A 60 -6.92 -18.63 -10.66
N ALA A 61 -6.42 -18.22 -11.83
CA ALA A 61 -6.87 -18.73 -13.11
C ALA A 61 -6.10 -20.01 -13.47
N PRO A 62 -6.71 -21.00 -14.15
CA PRO A 62 -6.03 -22.23 -14.55
C PRO A 62 -4.78 -21.97 -15.41
N ASP A 63 -4.91 -21.05 -16.36
CA ASP A 63 -3.89 -20.68 -17.34
C ASP A 63 -4.08 -19.23 -17.82
N VAL A 64 -3.22 -18.81 -18.74
CA VAL A 64 -3.23 -17.44 -19.30
C VAL A 64 -4.47 -17.19 -20.15
N GLU A 65 -4.96 -18.19 -20.89
CA GLU A 65 -6.15 -18.07 -21.74
C GLU A 65 -7.38 -17.79 -20.86
N SER A 66 -7.55 -18.57 -19.81
CA SER A 66 -8.60 -18.35 -18.81
C SER A 66 -8.48 -16.97 -18.13
N ALA A 67 -7.26 -16.54 -17.78
CA ALA A 67 -7.04 -15.21 -17.21
C ALA A 67 -7.46 -14.09 -18.18
N GLY A 68 -7.22 -14.26 -19.48
CA GLY A 68 -7.65 -13.32 -20.53
C GLY A 68 -9.16 -13.21 -20.73
N THR A 69 -9.96 -14.15 -20.22
CA THR A 69 -11.43 -14.02 -20.18
C THR A 69 -11.94 -13.17 -19.02
N LEU A 70 -11.08 -12.89 -18.04
CA LEU A 70 -11.42 -12.18 -16.81
C LEU A 70 -11.01 -10.71 -16.83
N ALA A 71 -9.86 -10.41 -17.44
CA ALA A 71 -9.28 -9.07 -17.42
C ALA A 71 -8.51 -8.73 -18.69
N GLU A 72 -8.27 -7.44 -18.91
CA GLU A 72 -7.43 -6.94 -19.99
C GLU A 72 -5.96 -7.23 -19.65
N LEU A 73 -5.30 -8.02 -20.52
CA LEU A 73 -3.91 -8.44 -20.34
C LEU A 73 -3.06 -7.94 -21.50
N GLY A 74 -2.15 -7.02 -21.22
CA GLY A 74 -1.08 -6.63 -22.14
C GLY A 74 0.15 -7.53 -22.00
N ALA A 75 1.19 -7.24 -22.77
CA ALA A 75 2.42 -8.04 -22.78
C ALA A 75 3.13 -8.06 -21.41
N GLU A 76 3.12 -6.93 -20.70
CA GLU A 76 3.75 -6.77 -19.38
C GLU A 76 2.97 -7.52 -18.30
N GLU A 77 1.62 -7.46 -18.30
CA GLU A 77 0.77 -8.24 -17.38
C GLU A 77 0.98 -9.75 -17.61
N LEU A 78 1.02 -10.19 -18.86
CA LEU A 78 1.30 -11.58 -19.22
C LEU A 78 2.70 -12.02 -18.74
N SER A 79 3.71 -11.17 -18.94
CA SER A 79 5.07 -11.41 -18.47
C SER A 79 5.13 -11.59 -16.95
N LEU A 80 4.41 -10.72 -16.19
CA LEU A 80 4.33 -10.82 -14.73
C LEU A 80 3.60 -12.08 -14.28
N LEU A 81 2.45 -12.40 -14.87
CA LEU A 81 1.67 -13.60 -14.53
C LEU A 81 2.47 -14.87 -14.76
N GLN A 82 3.27 -14.91 -15.84
CA GLN A 82 4.10 -16.04 -16.21
C GLN A 82 5.47 -16.05 -15.55
N ALA A 83 5.87 -14.95 -14.89
CA ALA A 83 7.15 -14.86 -14.20
C ALA A 83 7.30 -15.96 -13.15
N ARG A 84 8.55 -16.35 -12.85
CA ARG A 84 8.85 -17.36 -11.82
C ARG A 84 8.25 -17.03 -10.45
N ALA A 85 8.12 -15.74 -10.15
CA ALA A 85 7.55 -15.25 -8.89
C ALA A 85 6.04 -15.49 -8.78
N ARG A 86 5.32 -15.60 -9.92
CA ARG A 86 3.85 -15.80 -9.95
C ARG A 86 3.10 -14.85 -8.99
N PRO A 87 3.30 -13.52 -9.07
CA PRO A 87 2.61 -12.59 -8.21
C PRO A 87 1.10 -12.54 -8.52
N ILE A 88 0.34 -11.97 -7.60
CA ILE A 88 -0.99 -11.45 -7.89
C ILE A 88 -0.79 -10.17 -8.72
N VAL A 89 -1.35 -10.14 -9.95
CA VAL A 89 -1.28 -8.97 -10.83
C VAL A 89 -2.64 -8.30 -10.87
N LEU A 90 -2.69 -6.99 -10.54
CA LEU A 90 -3.92 -6.19 -10.65
C LEU A 90 -4.12 -5.79 -12.11
N CYS A 91 -5.21 -6.27 -12.71
CA CYS A 91 -5.55 -6.06 -14.12
C CYS A 91 -6.96 -5.51 -14.28
N PRO A 92 -7.23 -4.59 -15.24
CA PRO A 92 -8.56 -4.06 -15.49
C PRO A 92 -9.56 -5.19 -15.82
N ARG A 93 -10.68 -5.21 -15.11
CA ARG A 93 -11.73 -6.23 -15.26
C ARG A 93 -12.44 -6.06 -16.59
N LEU A 94 -12.64 -7.16 -17.32
CA LEU A 94 -13.55 -7.16 -18.47
C LEU A 94 -15.02 -7.08 -18.01
N SER A 95 -15.83 -6.31 -18.71
CA SER A 95 -17.27 -6.19 -18.41
C SER A 95 -18.02 -7.52 -18.55
N THR A 96 -17.48 -8.45 -19.35
CA THR A 96 -18.00 -9.80 -19.59
C THR A 96 -17.40 -10.87 -18.67
N ALA A 97 -16.51 -10.49 -17.76
CA ALA A 97 -15.84 -11.45 -16.89
C ALA A 97 -16.84 -12.27 -16.06
N PRO A 98 -16.81 -13.61 -16.14
CA PRO A 98 -17.72 -14.48 -15.38
C PRO A 98 -17.26 -14.59 -13.92
N VAL A 99 -17.31 -13.47 -13.21
CA VAL A 99 -16.84 -13.35 -11.82
C VAL A 99 -17.94 -12.72 -10.99
N ALA A 100 -18.23 -13.33 -9.85
CA ALA A 100 -19.22 -12.83 -8.89
C ALA A 100 -18.91 -11.39 -8.46
N PRO A 101 -19.90 -10.49 -8.35
CA PRO A 101 -19.71 -9.10 -7.91
C PRO A 101 -18.96 -8.99 -6.58
N SER A 102 -19.25 -9.88 -5.64
CA SER A 102 -18.59 -9.91 -4.33
C SER A 102 -17.11 -10.32 -4.34
N VAL A 103 -16.51 -10.67 -5.48
CA VAL A 103 -15.05 -10.91 -5.56
C VAL A 103 -14.27 -9.63 -5.36
N ALA A 104 -14.68 -8.54 -6.00
CA ALA A 104 -14.02 -7.24 -5.94
C ALA A 104 -15.06 -6.11 -5.96
N PRO A 105 -15.76 -5.87 -4.83
CA PRO A 105 -16.81 -4.86 -4.77
C PRO A 105 -16.25 -3.47 -5.08
N GLY A 106 -16.88 -2.76 -6.03
CA GLY A 106 -16.49 -1.40 -6.41
C GLY A 106 -15.13 -1.25 -7.11
N SER A 107 -14.33 -2.33 -7.22
CA SER A 107 -13.01 -2.27 -7.86
C SER A 107 -13.10 -2.46 -9.38
N PRO A 108 -12.46 -1.59 -10.18
CA PRO A 108 -12.33 -1.79 -11.62
C PRO A 108 -11.31 -2.87 -11.98
N ASP A 109 -10.44 -3.25 -11.03
CA ASP A 109 -9.38 -4.23 -11.23
C ASP A 109 -9.71 -5.57 -10.57
N LEU A 110 -9.23 -6.66 -11.17
CA LEU A 110 -9.14 -7.99 -10.57
C LEU A 110 -7.68 -8.32 -10.25
N GLY A 111 -7.43 -8.90 -9.08
CA GLY A 111 -6.13 -9.47 -8.75
C GLY A 111 -6.02 -10.90 -9.28
N LEU A 112 -5.26 -11.11 -10.35
CA LEU A 112 -5.11 -12.40 -10.99
C LEU A 112 -3.75 -13.03 -10.66
N MET A 113 -3.71 -14.34 -10.43
CA MET A 113 -2.48 -15.12 -10.37
C MET A 113 -2.64 -16.46 -11.07
N LEU A 114 -1.53 -17.06 -11.47
CA LEU A 114 -1.48 -18.42 -12.01
C LEU A 114 -0.99 -19.41 -10.95
N PRO A 115 -1.28 -20.70 -11.10
CA PRO A 115 -0.77 -21.75 -10.23
C PRO A 115 0.77 -21.70 -10.10
N TYR A 116 1.27 -21.89 -8.89
CA TYR A 116 2.70 -21.82 -8.58
C TYR A 116 3.22 -23.04 -7.78
N SER A 117 2.33 -23.99 -7.49
CA SER A 117 2.68 -25.28 -6.90
C SER A 117 2.05 -26.43 -7.70
N PRO A 118 2.62 -27.65 -7.69
CA PRO A 118 1.99 -28.81 -8.34
C PRO A 118 0.54 -29.03 -7.89
N LEU A 119 0.27 -28.87 -6.58
CA LEU A 119 -1.06 -29.03 -6.01
C LEU A 119 -2.05 -28.00 -6.60
N HIS A 120 -1.63 -26.74 -6.77
CA HIS A 120 -2.48 -25.72 -7.39
C HIS A 120 -2.79 -26.06 -8.84
N HIS A 121 -1.79 -26.50 -9.63
CA HIS A 121 -2.00 -26.90 -11.03
C HIS A 121 -3.04 -28.02 -11.15
N LEU A 122 -2.90 -29.09 -10.36
CA LEU A 122 -3.86 -30.19 -10.36
C LEU A 122 -5.26 -29.72 -9.98
N LEU A 123 -5.35 -28.97 -8.85
CA LEU A 123 -6.63 -28.54 -8.31
C LEU A 123 -7.42 -27.63 -9.30
N VAL A 124 -6.77 -26.59 -9.87
CA VAL A 124 -7.47 -25.67 -10.78
C VAL A 124 -7.77 -26.31 -12.13
N GLN A 125 -6.93 -27.28 -12.58
CA GLN A 125 -7.19 -28.06 -13.79
C GLN A 125 -8.41 -28.96 -13.61
N ASP A 126 -8.54 -29.65 -12.48
CA ASP A 126 -9.67 -30.52 -12.19
C ASP A 126 -10.98 -29.74 -12.01
N VAL A 127 -10.91 -28.51 -11.46
CA VAL A 127 -12.07 -27.61 -11.34
C VAL A 127 -12.46 -27.00 -12.69
N GLY A 128 -11.47 -26.67 -13.54
CA GLY A 128 -11.65 -26.07 -14.86
C GLY A 128 -12.16 -24.62 -14.86
N LEU A 129 -12.17 -23.94 -13.69
CA LEU A 129 -12.66 -22.58 -13.50
C LEU A 129 -11.69 -21.77 -12.64
N ALA A 130 -11.77 -20.43 -12.72
CA ALA A 130 -11.06 -19.57 -11.81
C ALA A 130 -11.59 -19.72 -10.37
N LEU A 131 -10.68 -19.75 -9.42
CA LEU A 131 -10.97 -19.84 -8.00
C LEU A 131 -10.61 -18.52 -7.29
N VAL A 132 -11.46 -18.05 -6.38
CA VAL A 132 -10.98 -17.18 -5.31
C VAL A 132 -9.89 -17.93 -4.58
N MET A 133 -8.76 -17.23 -4.34
CA MET A 133 -7.63 -17.80 -3.61
C MET A 133 -7.11 -16.71 -2.67
N THR A 134 -7.59 -16.70 -1.44
CA THR A 134 -7.23 -15.69 -0.43
C THR A 134 -6.44 -16.32 0.72
N SER A 135 -5.67 -15.52 1.44
CA SER A 135 -4.88 -15.97 2.59
C SER A 135 -5.73 -16.70 3.63
N GLY A 136 -5.23 -17.81 4.16
CA GLY A 136 -5.87 -18.62 5.19
C GLY A 136 -5.70 -17.99 6.58
N ASN A 137 -6.53 -16.98 6.88
CA ASN A 137 -6.58 -16.26 8.15
C ASN A 137 -7.97 -15.66 8.35
N ARG A 138 -8.29 -15.26 9.57
CA ARG A 138 -9.30 -14.22 9.79
C ARG A 138 -8.71 -12.86 9.38
N SER A 139 -9.57 -11.88 9.10
CA SER A 139 -9.08 -10.53 8.76
C SER A 139 -8.13 -10.01 9.86
N ASP A 140 -7.06 -9.33 9.42
CA ASP A 140 -6.03 -8.70 10.25
C ASP A 140 -5.13 -9.64 11.08
N GLU A 141 -5.32 -10.96 10.96
CA GLU A 141 -4.38 -11.94 11.48
C GLU A 141 -3.36 -12.37 10.42
N PRO A 142 -2.18 -12.86 10.82
CA PRO A 142 -1.25 -13.45 9.86
C PRO A 142 -1.75 -14.78 9.32
N ILE A 143 -1.32 -15.12 8.08
CA ILE A 143 -1.69 -16.35 7.39
C ILE A 143 -1.31 -17.60 8.23
N ALA A 144 -2.22 -18.55 8.39
CA ALA A 144 -1.93 -19.83 9.02
C ALA A 144 -0.97 -20.66 8.15
N PHE A 145 0.03 -21.29 8.76
CA PHE A 145 1.05 -22.06 8.03
C PHE A 145 1.38 -23.41 8.67
N GLN A 146 1.10 -23.59 9.95
CA GLN A 146 1.21 -24.88 10.64
C GLN A 146 -0.13 -25.63 10.54
N ASP A 147 -0.08 -26.94 10.36
CA ASP A 147 -1.28 -27.75 10.08
C ASP A 147 -2.30 -27.71 11.24
N ASP A 148 -1.84 -27.91 12.47
CA ASP A 148 -2.71 -27.91 13.66
C ASP A 148 -3.33 -26.52 13.90
N ASP A 149 -2.55 -25.45 13.75
CA ASP A 149 -3.01 -24.06 13.85
C ASP A 149 -4.07 -23.77 12.76
N ALA A 150 -3.79 -24.17 11.52
CA ALA A 150 -4.72 -23.99 10.42
C ALA A 150 -6.05 -24.74 10.63
N LEU A 151 -5.98 -26.00 11.07
CA LEU A 151 -7.17 -26.79 11.39
C LEU A 151 -8.01 -26.15 12.50
N GLN A 152 -7.37 -25.55 13.50
CA GLN A 152 -8.06 -24.86 14.58
C GLN A 152 -8.66 -23.52 14.14
N ARG A 153 -7.84 -22.64 13.55
CA ARG A 153 -8.24 -21.26 13.23
C ARG A 153 -9.19 -21.15 12.04
N LEU A 154 -9.08 -22.06 11.06
CA LEU A 154 -9.86 -22.01 9.83
C LEU A 154 -11.09 -22.93 9.86
N SER A 155 -11.31 -23.73 10.92
CA SER A 155 -12.45 -24.67 11.04
C SER A 155 -13.83 -24.00 10.95
N GLY A 156 -13.94 -22.74 11.35
CA GLY A 156 -15.17 -21.94 11.23
C GLY A 156 -15.36 -21.28 9.85
N ILE A 157 -14.36 -21.37 8.95
CA ILE A 157 -14.37 -20.72 7.65
C ILE A 157 -14.44 -21.76 6.53
N ALA A 158 -13.53 -22.75 6.56
CA ALA A 158 -13.43 -23.79 5.54
C ALA A 158 -14.34 -24.98 5.85
N ASP A 159 -14.98 -25.50 4.81
CA ASP A 159 -15.78 -26.74 4.89
C ASP A 159 -14.88 -27.98 4.80
N LEU A 160 -13.74 -27.87 4.12
CA LEU A 160 -12.77 -28.95 3.91
C LEU A 160 -11.33 -28.41 3.95
N PHE A 161 -10.38 -29.33 4.22
CA PHE A 161 -8.95 -29.05 4.23
C PHE A 161 -8.22 -29.99 3.27
N LEU A 162 -7.47 -29.43 2.33
CA LEU A 162 -6.55 -30.15 1.46
C LEU A 162 -5.12 -29.93 1.94
N LEU A 163 -4.54 -30.98 2.53
CA LEU A 163 -3.23 -30.97 3.18
C LEU A 163 -2.22 -31.81 2.39
N HIS A 164 -0.95 -31.56 2.62
CA HIS A 164 0.16 -32.41 2.22
C HIS A 164 1.18 -32.53 3.37
N ASP A 165 2.03 -33.51 3.32
CA ASP A 165 2.99 -33.88 4.38
C ASP A 165 4.24 -33.00 4.43
N ARG A 166 4.48 -32.16 3.40
CA ARG A 166 5.60 -31.21 3.41
C ARG A 166 5.31 -30.07 4.39
N PRO A 167 6.12 -29.84 5.43
CA PRO A 167 5.94 -28.71 6.34
C PRO A 167 6.24 -27.39 5.64
N ILE A 168 5.53 -26.32 6.02
CA ILE A 168 5.85 -24.96 5.66
C ILE A 168 6.86 -24.44 6.68
N HIS A 169 8.08 -24.11 6.23
CA HIS A 169 9.15 -23.71 7.13
C HIS A 169 9.05 -22.22 7.51
N THR A 170 8.69 -21.37 6.55
CA THR A 170 8.58 -19.92 6.75
C THR A 170 7.26 -19.44 6.18
N ARG A 171 6.53 -18.69 6.99
CA ARG A 171 5.30 -18.02 6.57
C ARG A 171 5.63 -16.95 5.53
N THR A 172 4.86 -16.91 4.44
CA THR A 172 5.07 -15.92 3.37
C THR A 172 3.76 -15.66 2.63
N ASP A 173 3.34 -14.39 2.59
CA ASP A 173 2.20 -13.94 1.80
C ASP A 173 2.51 -13.93 0.30
N ASP A 174 1.48 -13.84 -0.53
CA ASP A 174 1.62 -13.63 -1.96
C ASP A 174 2.06 -12.20 -2.27
N SER A 175 2.95 -12.06 -3.24
CA SER A 175 3.33 -10.76 -3.78
C SER A 175 2.20 -10.18 -4.62
N VAL A 176 2.09 -8.84 -4.63
CA VAL A 176 1.10 -8.11 -5.41
C VAL A 176 1.82 -7.08 -6.27
N ALA A 177 1.46 -7.03 -7.55
CA ALA A 177 2.01 -6.09 -8.52
C ALA A 177 0.91 -5.52 -9.41
N ARG A 178 1.19 -4.40 -10.03
CA ARG A 178 0.43 -3.88 -11.19
C ARG A 178 1.40 -3.39 -12.24
N VAL A 179 0.92 -3.22 -13.46
CA VAL A 179 1.68 -2.53 -14.51
C VAL A 179 1.28 -1.07 -14.52
N VAL A 180 2.28 -0.19 -14.51
CA VAL A 180 2.14 1.26 -14.60
C VAL A 180 3.01 1.81 -15.72
N GLY A 181 2.71 3.01 -16.17
CA GLY A 181 3.48 3.76 -17.16
C GLY A 181 2.60 4.31 -18.28
N ALA A 182 2.94 5.52 -18.72
CA ALA A 182 2.25 6.21 -19.78
C ALA A 182 2.96 5.96 -21.13
N GLY A 183 2.31 5.25 -22.05
CA GLY A 183 2.82 5.05 -23.41
C GLY A 183 3.76 3.86 -23.56
N ILE A 184 4.98 4.06 -24.10
CA ILE A 184 5.89 2.99 -24.53
C ILE A 184 6.58 2.28 -23.35
N GLU A 185 6.79 2.97 -22.23
CA GLU A 185 7.51 2.43 -21.06
C GLU A 185 6.55 1.94 -19.97
N ARG A 186 5.83 0.86 -20.26
CA ARG A 186 5.04 0.15 -19.24
C ARG A 186 5.96 -0.76 -18.42
N ARG A 187 5.81 -0.72 -17.11
CA ARG A 187 6.67 -1.48 -16.20
C ARG A 187 5.93 -1.97 -14.95
N PRO A 188 6.43 -3.04 -14.31
CA PRO A 188 5.88 -3.50 -13.04
C PRO A 188 6.08 -2.47 -11.92
N LEU A 189 5.05 -2.30 -11.10
CA LEU A 189 5.09 -1.65 -9.79
C LEU A 189 4.69 -2.69 -8.74
N LEU A 190 5.59 -3.01 -7.81
CA LEU A 190 5.27 -3.87 -6.69
C LEU A 190 4.44 -3.11 -5.66
N LEU A 191 3.31 -3.66 -5.25
CA LEU A 191 2.48 -3.15 -4.16
C LEU A 191 2.74 -3.93 -2.85
N ARG A 192 3.18 -5.19 -2.99
CA ARG A 192 3.66 -6.05 -1.91
C ARG A 192 4.77 -6.94 -2.44
N ARG A 193 5.93 -6.91 -1.77
CA ARG A 193 7.07 -7.78 -2.07
C ARG A 193 7.12 -8.92 -1.06
N SER A 194 6.93 -10.15 -1.50
CA SER A 194 6.88 -11.33 -0.64
C SER A 194 7.26 -12.60 -1.43
N ARG A 195 6.43 -13.64 -1.46
CA ARG A 195 6.69 -14.90 -2.14
C ARG A 195 7.16 -14.69 -3.59
N GLY A 196 8.23 -15.40 -3.95
CA GLY A 196 8.84 -15.37 -5.29
C GLY A 196 9.88 -14.27 -5.50
N TYR A 197 9.85 -13.20 -4.71
CA TYR A 197 10.86 -12.13 -4.70
C TYR A 197 11.83 -12.28 -3.52
N VAL A 198 11.36 -12.78 -2.40
CA VAL A 198 12.19 -13.08 -1.23
C VAL A 198 12.69 -14.51 -1.35
N PRO A 199 13.97 -14.79 -1.00
CA PRO A 199 14.96 -13.98 -0.31
C PRO A 199 16.00 -13.31 -1.23
N ALA A 200 15.68 -13.00 -2.49
CA ALA A 200 16.63 -12.34 -3.39
C ALA A 200 17.12 -11.00 -2.83
N SER A 201 18.45 -10.78 -2.87
CA SER A 201 19.05 -9.53 -2.42
C SER A 201 18.79 -8.38 -3.40
N ILE A 202 18.83 -7.16 -2.85
CA ILE A 202 18.87 -5.90 -3.59
C ILE A 202 20.22 -5.25 -3.28
N ASP A 203 20.91 -4.74 -4.30
CA ASP A 203 22.21 -4.12 -4.11
C ASP A 203 22.05 -2.73 -3.48
N LEU A 204 22.92 -2.41 -2.52
CA LEU A 204 23.10 -1.05 -1.99
C LEU A 204 24.16 -0.31 -2.81
N PRO A 205 24.00 0.99 -3.07
CA PRO A 205 25.01 1.79 -3.76
C PRO A 205 26.26 2.06 -2.92
N VAL A 206 26.17 1.84 -1.60
CA VAL A 206 27.27 2.01 -0.64
C VAL A 206 27.48 0.74 0.18
N ASN A 207 28.68 0.59 0.77
CA ASN A 207 28.98 -0.53 1.65
C ASN A 207 28.35 -0.31 3.02
N ALA A 208 27.56 -1.28 3.48
CA ALA A 208 27.00 -1.33 4.81
C ALA A 208 27.86 -2.18 5.76
N ARG A 209 28.05 -1.75 7.00
CA ARG A 209 28.38 -2.64 8.11
C ARG A 209 27.26 -3.67 8.27
N PRO A 210 27.50 -4.82 8.92
CA PRO A 210 26.42 -5.74 9.24
C PRO A 210 25.29 -5.02 9.99
N LEU A 211 24.13 -4.85 9.35
CA LEU A 211 23.04 -4.06 9.90
C LEU A 211 21.68 -4.75 9.75
N LEU A 212 20.80 -4.41 10.68
CA LEU A 212 19.37 -4.64 10.64
C LEU A 212 18.64 -3.30 10.51
N ALA A 213 17.69 -3.20 9.59
CA ALA A 213 16.72 -2.12 9.57
C ALA A 213 15.34 -2.67 9.91
N SER A 214 14.70 -2.12 10.94
CA SER A 214 13.47 -2.66 11.53
C SER A 214 12.18 -2.28 10.78
N GLY A 215 12.26 -1.35 9.82
CA GLY A 215 11.10 -0.91 9.04
C GLY A 215 10.13 -0.03 9.83
N ALA A 216 8.85 -0.04 9.40
CA ALA A 216 7.76 0.71 10.01
C ALA A 216 6.75 -0.22 10.71
N GLU A 217 5.60 0.32 11.13
CA GLU A 217 4.55 -0.41 11.86
C GLU A 217 3.58 -1.13 10.92
N LEU A 218 3.09 -0.40 9.89
CA LEU A 218 2.13 -0.92 8.92
C LEU A 218 2.86 -1.53 7.72
N LYS A 219 2.27 -2.56 7.09
CA LYS A 219 2.90 -3.27 5.97
C LYS A 219 4.36 -3.64 6.24
N SER A 220 4.66 -3.90 7.52
CA SER A 220 6.02 -4.05 8.03
C SER A 220 6.85 -5.05 7.26
N THR A 221 8.09 -4.70 7.07
CA THR A 221 9.20 -5.53 6.59
C THR A 221 10.43 -5.18 7.44
N PHE A 222 11.40 -6.07 7.47
CA PHE A 222 12.75 -5.75 7.97
C PHE A 222 13.78 -5.96 6.85
N CYS A 223 14.96 -5.42 7.01
CA CYS A 223 16.05 -5.59 6.06
C CYS A 223 17.36 -5.90 6.79
N LEU A 224 18.02 -6.99 6.40
CA LEU A 224 19.41 -7.21 6.77
C LEU A 224 20.33 -6.74 5.65
N ALA A 225 21.46 -6.12 5.99
CA ALA A 225 22.45 -5.77 5.00
C ALA A 225 23.88 -6.04 5.48
N LYS A 226 24.76 -6.36 4.52
CA LYS A 226 26.20 -6.56 4.75
C LYS A 226 26.95 -6.30 3.44
N GLY A 227 27.95 -5.43 3.47
CA GLY A 227 28.63 -5.00 2.26
C GLY A 227 27.66 -4.26 1.33
N ARG A 228 27.59 -4.66 0.09
CA ARG A 228 26.66 -4.07 -0.89
C ARG A 228 25.38 -4.88 -1.10
N ARG A 229 25.07 -5.82 -0.23
CA ARG A 229 23.86 -6.65 -0.34
C ARG A 229 22.89 -6.36 0.79
N ALA A 230 21.62 -6.18 0.42
CA ALA A 230 20.52 -6.03 1.35
C ALA A 230 19.45 -7.12 1.07
N TRP A 231 18.97 -7.76 2.12
CA TRP A 231 17.92 -8.78 2.07
C TRP A 231 16.69 -8.27 2.79
N VAL A 232 15.75 -7.77 2.00
CA VAL A 232 14.45 -7.33 2.52
C VAL A 232 13.57 -8.55 2.76
N SER A 233 12.94 -8.61 3.92
CA SER A 233 12.05 -9.69 4.32
C SER A 233 10.82 -9.81 3.41
N HIS A 234 10.08 -10.90 3.59
CA HIS A 234 8.70 -10.96 3.15
C HIS A 234 7.84 -9.92 3.90
N HIS A 235 6.68 -9.61 3.35
CA HIS A 235 5.69 -8.79 4.03
C HIS A 235 5.25 -9.47 5.33
N VAL A 236 5.46 -8.80 6.47
CA VAL A 236 5.10 -9.31 7.79
C VAL A 236 3.69 -8.91 8.18
N GLY A 237 3.32 -7.67 7.91
CA GLY A 237 1.99 -7.12 8.17
C GLY A 237 1.99 -6.01 9.22
N ASP A 238 0.86 -5.81 9.90
CA ASP A 238 0.69 -4.80 10.94
C ASP A 238 1.21 -5.35 12.28
N LEU A 239 2.22 -4.69 12.86
CA LEU A 239 2.89 -5.16 14.07
C LEU A 239 2.06 -4.98 15.35
N LYS A 240 0.98 -4.20 15.33
CA LYS A 240 0.05 -4.05 16.47
C LYS A 240 -0.63 -5.38 16.86
N ASN A 241 -0.62 -6.37 15.97
CA ASN A 241 -1.07 -7.71 16.26
C ASN A 241 0.08 -8.54 16.85
N TYR A 242 -0.17 -9.24 17.99
CA TYR A 242 0.84 -10.01 18.70
C TYR A 242 1.48 -11.10 17.83
N GLU A 243 0.69 -11.84 17.09
CA GLU A 243 1.15 -12.93 16.21
C GLU A 243 2.03 -12.40 15.07
N THR A 244 1.74 -11.18 14.62
CA THR A 244 2.56 -10.49 13.61
C THR A 244 3.90 -10.06 14.20
N LEU A 245 3.91 -9.52 15.42
CA LEU A 245 5.14 -9.14 16.12
C LEU A 245 6.04 -10.36 16.38
N GLU A 246 5.48 -11.49 16.82
CA GLU A 246 6.23 -12.74 16.99
C GLU A 246 6.79 -13.26 15.65
N SER A 247 6.03 -13.12 14.57
CA SER A 247 6.52 -13.44 13.23
C SER A 247 7.66 -12.54 12.77
N PHE A 248 7.60 -11.27 13.13
CA PHE A 248 8.66 -10.30 12.86
C PHE A 248 9.96 -10.69 13.57
N ARG A 249 9.90 -10.99 14.87
CA ARG A 249 11.04 -11.43 15.69
C ARG A 249 11.66 -12.72 15.15
N THR A 250 10.84 -13.75 14.96
CA THR A 250 11.28 -15.05 14.43
C THR A 250 11.85 -14.93 13.02
N GLY A 251 11.26 -14.06 12.19
CA GLY A 251 11.74 -13.76 10.85
C GLY A 251 13.12 -13.13 10.85
N ILE A 252 13.40 -12.18 11.72
CA ILE A 252 14.72 -11.55 11.86
C ILE A 252 15.76 -12.60 12.26
N GLU A 253 15.50 -13.38 13.30
CA GLU A 253 16.40 -14.45 13.75
C GLU A 253 16.67 -15.48 12.64
N HIS A 254 15.65 -15.84 11.87
CA HIS A 254 15.79 -16.74 10.74
C HIS A 254 16.73 -16.16 9.67
N PHE A 255 16.56 -14.87 9.31
CA PHE A 255 17.39 -14.20 8.31
C PHE A 255 18.83 -13.99 8.80
N GLU A 256 19.05 -13.63 10.09
CA GLU A 256 20.39 -13.53 10.69
C GLU A 256 21.15 -14.84 10.54
N ARG A 257 20.51 -15.97 10.84
CA ARG A 257 21.10 -17.31 10.63
C ARG A 257 21.31 -17.64 9.15
N LEU A 258 20.32 -17.36 8.30
CA LEU A 258 20.34 -17.72 6.88
C LEU A 258 21.46 -17.02 6.11
N PHE A 259 21.69 -15.73 6.42
CA PHE A 259 22.66 -14.90 5.72
C PHE A 259 23.98 -14.72 6.50
N ALA A 260 24.10 -15.33 7.67
CA ALA A 260 25.25 -15.20 8.56
C ALA A 260 25.63 -13.72 8.82
N VAL A 261 24.64 -12.93 9.24
CA VAL A 261 24.79 -11.52 9.57
C VAL A 261 24.77 -11.39 11.10
N GLU A 262 25.92 -11.03 11.68
CA GLU A 262 26.04 -10.62 13.08
C GLU A 262 25.83 -9.10 13.13
N VAL A 263 24.67 -8.66 13.61
CA VAL A 263 24.22 -7.27 13.54
C VAL A 263 25.09 -6.38 14.44
N GLU A 264 25.69 -5.35 13.86
CA GLU A 264 26.47 -4.30 14.54
C GLU A 264 25.71 -2.97 14.60
N VAL A 265 24.82 -2.72 13.62
CA VAL A 265 24.06 -1.49 13.50
C VAL A 265 22.57 -1.82 13.39
N VAL A 266 21.71 -1.07 14.06
CA VAL A 266 20.25 -1.18 13.91
C VAL A 266 19.67 0.17 13.49
N ALA A 267 19.05 0.19 12.31
CA ALA A 267 18.31 1.34 11.81
C ALA A 267 16.82 1.18 12.12
N HIS A 268 16.17 2.25 12.54
CA HIS A 268 14.76 2.24 12.95
C HIS A 268 14.05 3.55 12.58
N ASP A 269 12.71 3.52 12.58
CA ASP A 269 11.88 4.71 12.39
C ASP A 269 12.00 5.67 13.58
N LEU A 270 11.75 6.96 13.33
CA LEU A 270 11.71 7.97 14.40
C LEU A 270 10.44 7.90 15.27
N HIS A 271 9.40 7.19 14.83
CA HIS A 271 8.15 7.10 15.59
C HIS A 271 8.39 6.35 16.91
N PRO A 272 8.18 7.01 18.08
CA PRO A 272 8.55 6.42 19.36
C PRO A 272 7.68 5.22 19.77
N ASP A 273 6.42 5.19 19.30
CA ASP A 273 5.44 4.19 19.71
C ASP A 273 5.35 2.99 18.73
N TYR A 274 6.17 2.95 17.68
CA TYR A 274 6.19 1.79 16.80
C TYR A 274 6.83 0.59 17.49
N LEU A 275 6.19 -0.58 17.37
CA LEU A 275 6.74 -1.82 17.93
C LEU A 275 8.04 -2.24 17.23
N SER A 276 8.23 -1.88 15.95
CA SER A 276 9.51 -2.02 15.24
C SER A 276 10.61 -1.16 15.86
N THR A 277 10.29 0.07 16.28
CA THR A 277 11.22 0.97 16.98
C THR A 277 11.54 0.45 18.39
N ALA A 278 10.54 0.01 19.15
CA ALA A 278 10.73 -0.60 20.45
C ALA A 278 11.67 -1.81 20.37
N TYR A 279 11.42 -2.73 19.42
CA TYR A 279 12.29 -3.88 19.18
C TYR A 279 13.74 -3.47 18.87
N ALA A 280 13.93 -2.43 18.03
CA ALA A 280 15.24 -1.95 17.65
C ALA A 280 16.01 -1.38 18.84
N THR A 281 15.34 -0.56 19.66
CA THR A 281 15.95 0.13 20.83
C THR A 281 16.20 -0.81 22.02
N GLU A 282 15.54 -1.95 22.11
CA GLU A 282 15.79 -3.00 23.10
C GLU A 282 17.04 -3.85 22.77
N ARG A 283 17.61 -3.75 21.57
CA ARG A 283 18.82 -4.51 21.22
C ARG A 283 20.07 -3.88 21.82
N HIS A 284 20.83 -4.68 22.56
CA HIS A 284 22.06 -4.25 23.23
C HIS A 284 23.31 -4.54 22.40
N GLY A 285 24.34 -3.71 22.58
CA GLY A 285 25.65 -3.93 21.95
C GLY A 285 25.70 -3.58 20.47
N VAL A 286 24.77 -2.76 19.99
CA VAL A 286 24.66 -2.30 18.61
C VAL A 286 24.61 -0.77 18.53
N ASP A 287 25.04 -0.21 17.42
CA ASP A 287 24.87 1.22 17.13
C ASP A 287 23.45 1.47 16.60
N LEU A 288 22.74 2.44 17.17
CA LEU A 288 21.39 2.79 16.74
C LEU A 288 21.41 3.96 15.74
N VAL A 289 20.66 3.84 14.65
CA VAL A 289 20.48 4.89 13.63
C VAL A 289 18.99 5.16 13.46
N ALA A 290 18.53 6.30 13.97
CA ALA A 290 17.16 6.75 13.78
C ALA A 290 17.00 7.41 12.40
N VAL A 291 16.02 6.99 11.60
CA VAL A 291 15.78 7.45 10.24
C VAL A 291 14.37 8.03 10.13
N GLN A 292 14.27 9.24 9.59
CA GLN A 292 12.98 9.87 9.34
C GLN A 292 12.21 9.10 8.24
N HIS A 293 10.94 8.87 8.45
CA HIS A 293 10.06 8.01 7.64
C HIS A 293 10.09 8.36 6.14
N HIS A 294 9.83 9.63 5.80
CA HIS A 294 9.80 10.08 4.40
C HIS A 294 11.18 10.15 3.76
N HIS A 295 12.24 10.36 4.57
CA HIS A 295 13.61 10.20 4.10
C HIS A 295 13.89 8.74 3.72
N ALA A 296 13.38 7.78 4.49
CA ALA A 296 13.52 6.36 4.14
C ALA A 296 12.81 6.04 2.80
N HIS A 297 11.65 6.61 2.52
CA HIS A 297 11.00 6.45 1.21
C HIS A 297 11.84 7.02 0.05
N LEU A 298 12.38 8.23 0.21
CA LEU A 298 13.28 8.85 -0.77
C LEU A 298 14.52 7.98 -0.99
N ALA A 299 15.17 7.58 0.10
CA ALA A 299 16.39 6.79 0.08
C ALA A 299 16.19 5.39 -0.52
N ALA A 300 15.03 4.76 -0.25
CA ALA A 300 14.69 3.46 -0.82
C ALA A 300 14.66 3.50 -2.34
N CYS A 301 13.98 4.50 -2.91
CA CYS A 301 13.90 4.66 -4.35
C CYS A 301 15.26 5.01 -4.98
N LEU A 302 16.00 5.95 -4.39
CA LEU A 302 17.35 6.30 -4.86
C LEU A 302 18.28 5.10 -4.85
N ALA A 303 18.36 4.40 -3.72
CA ALA A 303 19.29 3.29 -3.55
C ALA A 303 19.03 2.11 -4.49
N GLU A 304 17.77 1.76 -4.75
CA GLU A 304 17.47 0.67 -5.70
C GLU A 304 17.84 1.00 -7.15
N HIS A 305 17.89 2.30 -7.49
CA HIS A 305 18.39 2.81 -8.77
C HIS A 305 19.92 3.02 -8.78
N GLY A 306 20.61 2.72 -7.68
CA GLY A 306 22.05 2.91 -7.56
C GLY A 306 22.50 4.35 -7.34
N GLU A 307 21.57 5.25 -7.00
CA GLU A 307 21.79 6.68 -6.84
C GLU A 307 22.09 7.05 -5.38
N LEU A 308 22.92 8.08 -5.20
CA LEU A 308 23.21 8.65 -3.88
C LEU A 308 22.40 9.93 -3.61
N GLY A 309 21.89 10.55 -4.66
CA GLY A 309 21.28 11.88 -4.64
C GLY A 309 22.32 12.99 -4.98
N PRO A 310 21.93 14.27 -4.86
CA PRO A 310 20.61 14.73 -4.44
C PRO A 310 19.53 14.53 -5.50
N ALA A 311 18.30 14.46 -5.06
CA ALA A 311 17.09 14.46 -5.89
C ALA A 311 15.97 15.23 -5.18
N ILE A 312 14.96 15.62 -5.95
CA ILE A 312 13.69 16.14 -5.43
C ILE A 312 12.78 14.95 -5.18
N GLY A 313 12.28 14.79 -3.96
CA GLY A 313 11.32 13.76 -3.60
C GLY A 313 9.92 14.34 -3.43
N ALA A 314 8.96 13.99 -4.27
CA ALA A 314 7.56 14.09 -3.92
C ALA A 314 7.20 12.79 -3.16
N ILE A 315 7.12 12.89 -1.84
CA ILE A 315 6.92 11.72 -0.96
C ILE A 315 5.54 11.85 -0.32
N TYR A 316 4.56 11.14 -0.90
CA TYR A 316 3.16 11.23 -0.52
C TYR A 316 2.68 9.96 0.16
N ASP A 317 2.23 10.11 1.41
CA ASP A 317 1.85 8.99 2.25
C ASP A 317 0.60 9.26 3.08
N GLY A 318 0.12 8.20 3.73
CA GLY A 318 -0.98 8.26 4.67
C GLY A 318 -0.58 8.86 6.01
N THR A 319 0.55 8.44 6.57
CA THR A 319 1.07 8.88 7.87
C THR A 319 2.57 8.61 7.97
N GLY A 320 3.31 9.53 8.59
CA GLY A 320 4.69 9.33 9.00
C GLY A 320 5.07 10.35 10.08
N TYR A 321 5.97 10.00 10.97
CA TYR A 321 6.37 10.86 12.07
C TYR A 321 7.29 11.99 11.60
N GLY A 322 6.83 13.24 11.74
CA GLY A 322 7.57 14.43 11.37
C GLY A 322 8.57 14.87 12.42
N LEU A 323 9.66 15.53 11.99
CA LEU A 323 10.68 16.11 12.89
C LEU A 323 10.12 17.22 13.80
N ASP A 324 8.98 17.79 13.42
CA ASP A 324 8.24 18.83 14.13
C ASP A 324 7.12 18.27 15.03
N GLY A 325 7.00 16.93 15.11
CA GLY A 325 5.96 16.23 15.86
C GLY A 325 4.59 16.21 15.14
N ALA A 326 4.50 16.74 13.92
CA ALA A 326 3.30 16.63 13.08
C ALA A 326 3.25 15.27 12.35
N VAL A 327 2.06 14.90 11.87
CA VAL A 327 1.87 13.74 11.01
C VAL A 327 2.16 14.17 9.56
N TRP A 328 3.33 13.79 9.05
CA TRP A 328 3.70 14.07 7.66
C TRP A 328 3.06 13.08 6.68
N GLY A 329 3.07 13.44 5.39
CA GLY A 329 2.58 12.58 4.32
C GLY A 329 2.24 13.33 3.03
N GLY A 330 2.70 14.56 2.89
CA GLY A 330 2.58 15.34 1.65
C GLY A 330 3.83 16.17 1.44
N GLU A 331 5.02 15.52 1.42
CA GLU A 331 6.29 16.19 1.58
C GLU A 331 7.02 16.35 0.24
N LEU A 332 7.61 17.52 0.05
CA LEU A 332 8.59 17.79 -0.98
C LEU A 332 9.96 17.83 -0.29
N LEU A 333 10.78 16.84 -0.56
CA LEU A 333 12.11 16.70 0.02
C LEU A 333 13.17 17.04 -1.04
N TYR A 334 14.28 17.61 -0.60
CA TYR A 334 15.48 17.72 -1.41
C TYR A 334 16.63 17.08 -0.67
N GLY A 335 17.29 16.10 -1.28
CA GLY A 335 18.38 15.40 -0.62
C GLY A 335 18.74 14.06 -1.25
N GLY A 336 19.47 13.25 -0.50
CA GLY A 336 19.95 11.95 -0.92
C GLY A 336 20.03 10.98 0.24
N LEU A 337 20.88 9.95 0.13
CA LEU A 337 21.00 8.93 1.17
C LEU A 337 21.57 9.48 2.48
N ALA A 338 22.49 10.46 2.41
CA ALA A 338 23.18 10.99 3.58
C ALA A 338 22.36 12.00 4.38
N GLY A 339 21.31 12.58 3.81
CA GLY A 339 20.48 13.57 4.46
C GLY A 339 19.48 14.23 3.50
N PHE A 340 18.59 15.02 4.07
CA PHE A 340 17.54 15.71 3.32
C PHE A 340 17.16 17.06 3.96
N GLU A 341 16.56 17.91 3.15
CA GLU A 341 15.86 19.13 3.55
C GLU A 341 14.37 18.96 3.24
N ARG A 342 13.49 19.41 4.14
CA ARG A 342 12.05 19.56 3.86
C ARG A 342 11.86 20.82 3.04
N ALA A 343 11.87 20.69 1.72
CA ALA A 343 11.80 21.81 0.78
C ALA A 343 10.39 22.35 0.60
N GLY A 344 9.37 21.55 0.90
CA GLY A 344 7.97 21.95 0.84
C GLY A 344 7.03 20.89 1.42
N HIS A 345 5.75 21.22 1.50
CA HIS A 345 4.73 20.30 2.02
C HIS A 345 3.31 20.71 1.63
N LEU A 346 2.34 19.82 1.84
CA LEU A 346 0.92 20.15 1.75
C LEU A 346 0.52 21.12 2.88
N TRP A 347 -0.45 21.99 2.64
CA TRP A 347 -1.00 22.88 3.67
C TRP A 347 -1.36 22.09 4.94
N PRO A 348 -0.91 22.55 6.12
CA PRO A 348 -1.17 21.84 7.36
C PRO A 348 -2.63 21.98 7.80
N VAL A 349 -3.22 20.88 8.22
CA VAL A 349 -4.59 20.83 8.76
C VAL A 349 -4.62 19.97 10.00
N ARG A 350 -5.59 20.15 10.85
CA ARG A 350 -5.79 19.28 12.01
C ARG A 350 -6.46 17.96 11.63
N MET A 351 -6.06 16.89 12.32
CA MET A 351 -6.58 15.52 12.14
C MET A 351 -7.42 15.13 13.37
N PRO A 352 -8.73 15.47 13.40
CA PRO A 352 -9.56 15.39 14.60
C PRO A 352 -9.88 13.96 15.01
N GLY A 353 -9.37 13.56 16.17
CA GLY A 353 -9.48 12.21 16.72
C GLY A 353 -8.31 11.29 16.36
N GLY A 354 -7.21 11.81 15.77
CA GLY A 354 -6.05 11.02 15.40
C GLY A 354 -6.44 9.84 14.49
N ASP A 355 -6.07 8.62 14.83
CA ASP A 355 -6.36 7.40 14.05
C ASP A 355 -7.84 7.21 13.69
N GLN A 356 -8.76 7.79 14.48
CA GLN A 356 -10.18 7.72 14.14
C GLN A 356 -10.50 8.48 12.84
N ALA A 357 -9.75 9.54 12.50
CA ALA A 357 -9.93 10.25 11.24
C ALA A 357 -9.54 9.42 10.01
N ILE A 358 -8.68 8.39 10.18
CA ILE A 358 -8.36 7.43 9.12
C ILE A 358 -9.55 6.50 8.86
N ARG A 359 -10.24 6.06 9.93
CA ARG A 359 -11.39 5.17 9.85
C ARG A 359 -12.68 5.86 9.44
N GLU A 360 -12.76 7.16 9.71
CA GLU A 360 -13.93 8.00 9.43
C GLU A 360 -13.52 9.22 8.57
N PRO A 361 -13.31 9.05 7.24
CA PRO A 361 -12.89 10.08 6.28
C PRO A 361 -13.63 11.41 6.38
N TRP A 362 -14.91 11.39 6.76
CA TRP A 362 -15.73 12.60 6.97
C TRP A 362 -15.15 13.55 8.02
N ARG A 363 -14.35 13.06 8.95
CA ARG A 363 -13.65 13.90 9.94
C ARG A 363 -12.63 14.81 9.28
N MET A 364 -11.90 14.28 8.28
CA MET A 364 -10.98 15.08 7.49
C MET A 364 -11.70 16.06 6.60
N ALA A 365 -12.88 15.69 6.04
CA ALA A 365 -13.73 16.63 5.31
C ALA A 365 -14.16 17.82 6.19
N CYS A 366 -14.55 17.57 7.44
CA CYS A 366 -14.89 18.63 8.40
C CYS A 366 -13.69 19.55 8.67
N ALA A 367 -12.50 18.97 8.91
CA ALA A 367 -11.30 19.74 9.21
C ALA A 367 -10.85 20.60 8.02
N TRP A 368 -10.83 20.04 6.81
CA TRP A 368 -10.47 20.78 5.61
C TRP A 368 -11.46 21.89 5.25
N LEU A 369 -12.76 21.67 5.46
CA LEU A 369 -13.77 22.72 5.27
C LEU A 369 -13.61 23.85 6.28
N ALA A 370 -13.37 23.54 7.56
CA ALA A 370 -13.10 24.56 8.57
C ALA A 370 -11.88 25.41 8.20
N GLU A 371 -10.81 24.77 7.74
CA GLU A 371 -9.58 25.43 7.30
C GLU A 371 -9.79 26.28 6.04
N ALA A 372 -10.52 25.75 5.05
CA ALA A 372 -10.75 26.43 3.77
C ALA A 372 -11.69 27.63 3.90
N LEU A 373 -12.70 27.56 4.77
CA LEU A 373 -13.64 28.64 5.02
C LEU A 373 -13.10 29.67 6.03
N GLY A 374 -12.07 29.32 6.81
CA GLY A 374 -11.65 30.11 7.97
C GLY A 374 -12.73 30.17 9.03
N GLU A 375 -13.63 29.20 9.05
CA GLU A 375 -14.78 29.14 9.94
C GLU A 375 -14.57 28.13 11.07
N GLU A 376 -15.00 28.48 12.25
CA GLU A 376 -14.90 27.60 13.41
C GLU A 376 -15.84 26.38 13.32
N GLN A 377 -16.95 26.50 12.59
CA GLN A 377 -17.97 25.46 12.47
C GLN A 377 -18.57 25.44 11.05
N PRO A 378 -17.95 24.69 10.12
CA PRO A 378 -18.48 24.54 8.76
C PRO A 378 -19.82 23.80 8.76
N ALA A 379 -20.72 24.18 7.86
CA ALA A 379 -22.00 23.48 7.67
C ALA A 379 -21.75 22.03 7.19
N LEU A 380 -22.65 21.12 7.61
CA LEU A 380 -22.61 19.72 7.15
C LEU A 380 -22.91 19.68 5.63
N PRO A 381 -21.98 19.18 4.77
CA PRO A 381 -22.19 19.09 3.33
C PRO A 381 -23.37 18.20 2.95
N SER A 382 -24.06 18.53 1.85
CA SER A 382 -25.24 17.80 1.36
C SER A 382 -24.95 16.30 1.12
N ALA A 383 -23.77 15.95 0.63
CA ALA A 383 -23.35 14.56 0.42
C ALA A 383 -23.25 13.71 1.70
N LEU A 384 -23.14 14.37 2.87
CA LEU A 384 -23.01 13.72 4.17
C LEU A 384 -24.29 13.74 4.99
N VAL A 385 -25.32 14.47 4.54
CA VAL A 385 -26.64 14.51 5.21
C VAL A 385 -27.27 13.11 5.21
N GLY A 386 -27.73 12.68 6.38
CA GLY A 386 -28.30 11.34 6.60
C GLY A 386 -27.25 10.23 6.75
N ARG A 387 -25.97 10.52 6.51
CA ARG A 387 -24.85 9.56 6.67
C ARG A 387 -23.97 9.89 7.89
N VAL A 388 -23.91 11.17 8.25
CA VAL A 388 -23.22 11.68 9.45
C VAL A 388 -24.23 12.45 10.30
N GLU A 389 -24.28 12.14 11.59
CA GLU A 389 -25.13 12.86 12.52
C GLU A 389 -24.60 14.28 12.73
N ALA A 390 -25.46 15.31 12.65
CA ALA A 390 -25.09 16.71 12.81
C ALA A 390 -24.32 16.97 14.12
N ARG A 391 -24.78 16.38 15.24
CA ARG A 391 -24.10 16.52 16.53
C ARG A 391 -22.66 15.96 16.54
N ARG A 392 -22.39 14.87 15.76
CA ARG A 392 -21.03 14.32 15.62
C ARG A 392 -20.17 15.24 14.77
N TRP A 393 -20.73 15.80 13.70
CA TRP A 393 -20.08 16.81 12.88
C TRP A 393 -19.65 18.02 13.70
N ASP A 394 -20.58 18.59 14.48
CA ASP A 394 -20.31 19.73 15.37
C ASP A 394 -19.27 19.41 16.44
N ALA A 395 -19.26 18.19 16.97
CA ALA A 395 -18.24 17.74 17.91
C ALA A 395 -16.85 17.70 17.26
N VAL A 396 -16.75 17.21 16.02
CA VAL A 396 -15.49 17.16 15.26
C VAL A 396 -15.01 18.57 14.91
N ALA A 397 -15.89 19.48 14.50
CA ALA A 397 -15.54 20.88 14.27
C ALA A 397 -14.94 21.52 15.54
N ARG A 398 -15.51 21.25 16.72
CA ARG A 398 -14.93 21.71 17.99
C ARG A 398 -13.56 21.11 18.30
N LEU A 399 -13.32 19.81 18.01
CA LEU A 399 -12.00 19.19 18.17
C LEU A 399 -10.98 19.84 17.23
N THR A 400 -11.36 20.10 15.99
CA THR A 400 -10.52 20.80 15.01
C THR A 400 -10.12 22.18 15.51
N ARG A 401 -11.08 22.98 16.01
CA ARG A 401 -10.81 24.30 16.56
C ARG A 401 -9.90 24.28 17.79
N ASN A 402 -10.21 23.42 18.76
CA ASN A 402 -9.52 23.40 20.05
C ASN A 402 -8.16 22.69 20.00
N GLY A 403 -7.90 21.90 18.96
CA GLY A 403 -6.69 21.10 18.82
C GLY A 403 -6.59 19.90 19.79
N PHE A 404 -7.63 19.64 20.59
CA PHE A 404 -7.65 18.51 21.51
C PHE A 404 -7.77 17.19 20.72
N ALA A 405 -6.84 16.25 20.93
CA ALA A 405 -6.77 14.99 20.19
C ALA A 405 -6.87 15.20 18.66
N ALA A 406 -6.28 16.28 18.15
CA ALA A 406 -6.31 16.67 16.75
C ALA A 406 -4.88 17.12 16.32
N PRO A 407 -3.93 16.18 16.15
CA PRO A 407 -2.59 16.52 15.71
C PRO A 407 -2.63 17.22 14.35
N ILE A 408 -1.60 18.01 14.06
CA ILE A 408 -1.43 18.64 12.74
C ILE A 408 -0.95 17.56 11.76
N THR A 409 -1.49 17.61 10.53
CA THR A 409 -1.05 16.74 9.45
C THR A 409 -0.84 17.50 8.15
N THR A 410 0.14 17.07 7.37
CA THR A 410 0.39 17.48 5.99
C THR A 410 0.13 16.33 5.00
N SER A 411 -0.57 15.28 5.44
CA SER A 411 -0.78 14.07 4.64
C SER A 411 -1.69 14.26 3.45
N VAL A 412 -1.19 13.91 2.26
CA VAL A 412 -1.98 13.80 1.02
C VAL A 412 -2.98 12.65 1.12
N GLY A 413 -2.64 11.55 1.81
CA GLY A 413 -3.60 10.47 2.07
C GLY A 413 -4.83 10.97 2.84
N ARG A 414 -4.65 11.84 3.82
CA ARG A 414 -5.75 12.47 4.58
C ARG A 414 -6.54 13.47 3.75
N LEU A 415 -5.90 14.11 2.75
CA LEU A 415 -6.62 14.95 1.78
C LEU A 415 -7.50 14.09 0.86
N PHE A 416 -7.03 12.93 0.40
CA PHE A 416 -7.84 11.96 -0.35
C PHE A 416 -9.06 11.50 0.45
N ASP A 417 -8.90 11.22 1.74
CA ASP A 417 -10.01 10.83 2.62
C ASP A 417 -11.09 11.93 2.66
N ALA A 418 -10.67 13.20 2.81
CA ALA A 418 -11.59 14.33 2.84
C ALA A 418 -12.39 14.43 1.53
N VAL A 419 -11.71 14.38 0.38
CA VAL A 419 -12.36 14.50 -0.93
C VAL A 419 -13.29 13.31 -1.19
N ALA A 420 -12.89 12.08 -0.84
CA ALA A 420 -13.73 10.90 -0.97
C ALA A 420 -15.02 11.03 -0.14
N ALA A 421 -14.93 11.58 1.08
CA ALA A 421 -16.09 11.84 1.92
C ALA A 421 -16.99 12.94 1.31
N LEU A 422 -16.41 14.04 0.83
CA LEU A 422 -17.16 15.15 0.18
C LEU A 422 -17.85 14.69 -1.11
N CYS A 423 -17.27 13.77 -1.85
CA CYS A 423 -17.91 13.13 -3.00
C CYS A 423 -18.97 12.09 -2.61
N GLY A 424 -19.17 11.81 -1.33
CA GLY A 424 -20.11 10.80 -0.84
C GLY A 424 -19.66 9.34 -1.13
N VAL A 425 -18.40 9.13 -1.45
CA VAL A 425 -17.83 7.80 -1.78
C VAL A 425 -17.56 7.00 -0.50
N ALA A 426 -16.77 7.55 0.41
CA ALA A 426 -16.35 6.86 1.63
C ALA A 426 -16.60 7.73 2.86
N VAL A 427 -17.56 7.35 3.70
CA VAL A 427 -17.81 7.99 5.01
C VAL A 427 -17.08 7.27 6.14
N SER A 428 -17.03 5.94 6.05
CA SER A 428 -16.24 5.06 6.92
C SER A 428 -15.50 4.05 6.05
N VAL A 429 -14.36 3.58 6.52
CA VAL A 429 -13.52 2.62 5.80
C VAL A 429 -13.16 1.42 6.68
N ASN A 430 -12.98 0.26 6.06
CA ASN A 430 -12.68 -1.01 6.71
C ASN A 430 -11.22 -1.45 6.56
N TYR A 431 -10.46 -0.75 5.69
CA TYR A 431 -9.02 -1.00 5.53
C TYR A 431 -8.30 0.30 5.12
N GLU A 432 -7.01 0.32 5.36
CA GLU A 432 -6.14 1.46 5.08
C GLU A 432 -6.12 1.81 3.59
N GLY A 433 -6.31 3.10 3.27
CA GLY A 433 -6.29 3.63 1.90
C GLY A 433 -7.56 3.36 1.09
N GLN A 434 -8.61 2.73 1.65
CA GLN A 434 -9.85 2.41 0.95
C GLN A 434 -10.46 3.64 0.29
N ALA A 435 -10.58 4.75 1.02
CA ALA A 435 -11.19 5.97 0.49
C ALA A 435 -10.47 6.50 -0.76
N ALA A 436 -9.13 6.44 -0.77
CA ALA A 436 -8.32 6.85 -1.92
C ALA A 436 -8.48 5.89 -3.10
N VAL A 437 -8.53 4.57 -2.84
CA VAL A 437 -8.77 3.55 -3.86
C VAL A 437 -10.16 3.69 -4.50
N ASP A 438 -11.18 3.90 -3.68
CA ASP A 438 -12.56 4.06 -4.15
C ASP A 438 -12.71 5.37 -4.96
N LEU A 439 -12.02 6.46 -4.55
CA LEU A 439 -12.02 7.73 -5.27
C LEU A 439 -11.25 7.62 -6.61
N GLU A 440 -10.14 6.86 -6.65
CA GLU A 440 -9.41 6.57 -7.90
C GLU A 440 -10.29 5.77 -8.87
N ALA A 441 -10.94 4.72 -8.36
CA ALA A 441 -11.81 3.84 -9.15
C ALA A 441 -13.00 4.59 -9.76
N LEU A 442 -13.51 5.59 -9.05
CA LEU A 442 -14.62 6.43 -9.48
C LEU A 442 -14.21 7.43 -10.57
N ALA A 443 -12.97 7.91 -10.58
CA ALA A 443 -12.54 9.03 -11.39
C ALA A 443 -12.72 8.81 -12.90
N SER A 444 -13.49 9.68 -13.57
CA SER A 444 -13.72 9.61 -15.03
C SER A 444 -12.39 9.62 -15.80
N PRO A 445 -12.12 8.64 -16.67
CA PRO A 445 -10.89 8.60 -17.46
C PRO A 445 -10.83 9.69 -18.54
N SER A 446 -11.95 10.23 -18.98
CA SER A 446 -12.06 11.22 -20.05
C SER A 446 -12.04 12.68 -19.57
N GLU A 447 -12.17 12.91 -18.25
CA GLU A 447 -12.16 14.27 -17.69
C GLU A 447 -10.73 14.83 -17.66
N THR A 448 -10.54 16.00 -18.28
CA THR A 448 -9.25 16.71 -18.40
C THR A 448 -9.18 18.00 -17.58
N GLY A 449 -10.32 18.49 -17.08
CA GLY A 449 -10.37 19.64 -16.18
C GLY A 449 -9.65 19.35 -14.86
N HIS A 450 -9.25 20.40 -14.16
CA HIS A 450 -8.55 20.26 -12.89
C HIS A 450 -8.91 21.41 -11.93
N TYR A 451 -8.89 21.13 -10.63
CA TYR A 451 -8.93 22.16 -9.60
C TYR A 451 -7.57 22.81 -9.43
N GLN A 452 -7.55 24.09 -9.10
CA GLN A 452 -6.32 24.80 -8.77
C GLN A 452 -5.86 24.45 -7.35
N LEU A 453 -4.61 24.07 -7.22
CA LEU A 453 -3.91 23.93 -5.94
C LEU A 453 -2.63 24.80 -6.02
N PRO A 454 -2.74 26.10 -5.74
CA PRO A 454 -1.60 27.01 -5.88
C PRO A 454 -0.49 26.69 -4.89
N LEU A 455 0.73 27.07 -5.26
CA LEU A 455 1.87 27.06 -4.35
C LEU A 455 1.86 28.35 -3.52
N ALA A 456 1.71 28.20 -2.22
CA ALA A 456 1.62 29.26 -1.22
C ALA A 456 2.89 29.33 -0.34
N GLY A 457 2.89 30.29 0.60
CA GLY A 457 3.95 30.46 1.58
C GLY A 457 5.25 31.08 1.05
N PRO A 458 6.23 31.24 1.94
CA PRO A 458 7.56 31.69 1.54
C PRO A 458 8.17 30.72 0.54
N ASN A 459 8.81 31.25 -0.51
CA ASN A 459 9.44 30.45 -1.57
C ASN A 459 8.49 29.48 -2.30
N ARG A 460 7.16 29.72 -2.25
CA ARG A 460 6.15 28.88 -2.92
C ARG A 460 6.31 27.38 -2.61
N SER A 461 6.53 27.06 -1.34
CA SER A 461 6.87 25.72 -0.88
C SER A 461 5.69 24.93 -0.29
N VAL A 462 4.48 25.52 -0.27
CA VAL A 462 3.29 24.90 0.33
C VAL A 462 2.23 24.69 -0.75
N LEU A 463 1.83 23.43 -0.97
CA LEU A 463 0.68 23.10 -1.83
C LEU A 463 -0.61 23.44 -1.08
N ASP A 464 -1.43 24.33 -1.61
CA ASP A 464 -2.65 24.82 -0.95
C ASP A 464 -3.92 24.25 -1.63
N PRO A 465 -4.61 23.25 -1.01
CA PRO A 465 -5.79 22.66 -1.59
C PRO A 465 -7.10 23.34 -1.16
N ARG A 466 -7.07 24.42 -0.38
CA ARG A 466 -8.28 24.99 0.23
C ARG A 466 -9.34 25.41 -0.78
N ASP A 467 -8.94 26.10 -1.86
CA ASP A 467 -9.86 26.46 -2.94
C ASP A 467 -10.41 25.23 -3.68
N ALA A 468 -9.60 24.18 -3.84
CA ALA A 468 -10.05 22.92 -4.42
C ALA A 468 -11.11 22.22 -3.53
N ILE A 469 -10.95 22.24 -2.21
CA ILE A 469 -11.93 21.69 -1.27
C ILE A 469 -13.27 22.43 -1.36
N LEU A 470 -13.23 23.77 -1.47
CA LEU A 470 -14.45 24.58 -1.67
C LEU A 470 -15.11 24.27 -3.01
N ALA A 471 -14.34 24.16 -4.08
CA ALA A 471 -14.82 23.81 -5.41
C ALA A 471 -15.47 22.42 -5.43
N VAL A 472 -14.81 21.39 -4.87
CA VAL A 472 -15.37 20.04 -4.69
C VAL A 472 -16.74 20.10 -4.00
N THR A 473 -16.81 20.80 -2.87
CA THR A 473 -18.04 20.88 -2.07
C THR A 473 -19.15 21.58 -2.84
N HIS A 474 -18.84 22.68 -3.53
CA HIS A 474 -19.80 23.42 -4.34
C HIS A 474 -20.29 22.62 -5.54
N GLU A 475 -19.40 21.99 -6.29
CA GLU A 475 -19.77 21.21 -7.49
C GLU A 475 -20.62 20.00 -7.13
N ILE A 476 -20.30 19.26 -6.07
CA ILE A 476 -21.15 18.15 -5.58
C ILE A 476 -22.53 18.66 -5.17
N ALA A 477 -22.61 19.77 -4.43
CA ALA A 477 -23.89 20.38 -4.02
C ALA A 477 -24.70 20.87 -5.22
N SER A 478 -24.03 21.26 -6.31
CA SER A 478 -24.65 21.70 -7.57
C SER A 478 -25.04 20.54 -8.51
N GLY A 479 -24.78 19.28 -8.13
CA GLY A 479 -25.14 18.09 -8.88
C GLY A 479 -24.13 17.71 -9.98
N VAL A 480 -22.89 18.22 -9.95
CA VAL A 480 -21.82 17.70 -10.81
C VAL A 480 -21.53 16.25 -10.43
N PRO A 481 -21.42 15.32 -11.42
CA PRO A 481 -21.17 13.91 -11.13
C PRO A 481 -19.89 13.69 -10.30
N PRO A 482 -19.93 12.86 -9.26
CA PRO A 482 -18.76 12.60 -8.42
C PRO A 482 -17.54 12.08 -9.20
N GLU A 483 -17.76 11.37 -10.32
CA GLU A 483 -16.72 10.86 -11.23
C GLU A 483 -15.90 12.00 -11.86
N THR A 484 -16.58 13.08 -12.21
CA THR A 484 -15.96 14.30 -12.76
C THR A 484 -15.15 15.01 -11.69
N VAL A 485 -15.75 15.17 -10.50
CA VAL A 485 -15.10 15.83 -9.33
C VAL A 485 -13.85 15.06 -8.90
N ALA A 486 -13.95 13.73 -8.78
CA ALA A 486 -12.82 12.86 -8.44
C ALA A 486 -11.67 13.01 -9.46
N ALA A 487 -11.99 13.02 -10.75
CA ALA A 487 -11.00 13.18 -11.81
C ALA A 487 -10.32 14.57 -11.77
N ARG A 488 -11.10 15.65 -11.59
CA ARG A 488 -10.57 17.03 -11.48
C ARG A 488 -9.65 17.20 -10.28
N PHE A 489 -9.98 16.54 -9.15
CA PHE A 489 -9.12 16.54 -7.97
C PHE A 489 -7.78 15.85 -8.24
N HIS A 490 -7.78 14.65 -8.81
CA HIS A 490 -6.53 13.95 -9.19
C HIS A 490 -5.69 14.82 -10.15
N ASN A 491 -6.32 15.37 -11.20
CA ASN A 491 -5.65 16.20 -12.19
C ASN A 491 -5.03 17.46 -11.54
N GLY A 492 -5.74 18.07 -10.58
CA GLY A 492 -5.25 19.24 -9.85
C GLY A 492 -4.03 18.92 -8.99
N LEU A 493 -4.07 17.80 -8.27
CA LEU A 493 -2.92 17.37 -7.47
C LEU A 493 -1.70 17.01 -8.34
N MET A 494 -1.91 16.34 -9.50
CA MET A 494 -0.85 16.08 -10.48
C MET A 494 -0.19 17.38 -10.97
N ALA A 495 -1.00 18.36 -11.37
CA ALA A 495 -0.51 19.64 -11.85
C ALA A 495 0.27 20.40 -10.77
N ALA A 496 -0.25 20.44 -9.53
CA ALA A 496 0.42 21.10 -8.40
C ALA A 496 1.73 20.43 -8.03
N THR A 497 1.76 19.08 -7.99
CA THR A 497 2.99 18.32 -7.71
C THR A 497 4.06 18.58 -8.76
N SER A 498 3.68 18.53 -10.04
CA SER A 498 4.63 18.80 -11.15
C SER A 498 5.16 20.22 -11.09
N ALA A 499 4.29 21.21 -10.84
CA ALA A 499 4.71 22.60 -10.70
C ALA A 499 5.68 22.81 -9.52
N ALA A 500 5.42 22.17 -8.38
CA ALA A 500 6.30 22.25 -7.21
C ALA A 500 7.66 21.60 -7.46
N CYS A 501 7.67 20.42 -8.10
CA CYS A 501 8.93 19.75 -8.48
C CYS A 501 9.75 20.59 -9.46
N ARG A 502 9.11 21.25 -10.43
CA ARG A 502 9.79 22.15 -11.38
C ARG A 502 10.41 23.35 -10.67
N GLU A 503 9.67 24.01 -9.78
CA GLU A 503 10.18 25.17 -9.03
C GLU A 503 11.40 24.80 -8.15
N LEU A 504 11.35 23.61 -7.55
CA LEU A 504 12.50 23.06 -6.83
C LEU A 504 13.66 22.70 -7.77
N ALA A 505 13.38 22.14 -8.95
CA ALA A 505 14.40 21.82 -9.95
C ALA A 505 15.17 23.05 -10.40
N ASP A 506 14.46 24.14 -10.69
CA ASP A 506 15.04 25.42 -11.09
C ASP A 506 15.88 26.03 -9.97
N SER A 507 15.34 26.06 -8.74
CA SER A 507 16.02 26.68 -7.58
C SER A 507 17.21 25.88 -7.06
N ARG A 508 17.20 24.55 -7.22
CA ARG A 508 18.25 23.62 -6.73
C ARG A 508 19.18 23.12 -7.84
N HIS A 509 18.94 23.50 -9.09
CA HIS A 509 19.67 23.00 -10.27
C HIS A 509 19.72 21.47 -10.32
N CYS A 510 18.59 20.82 -9.99
CA CYS A 510 18.45 19.37 -9.91
C CYS A 510 17.26 18.92 -10.78
N ASN A 511 17.51 18.06 -11.75
CA ASN A 511 16.48 17.57 -12.66
C ASN A 511 15.98 16.15 -12.36
N THR A 512 16.45 15.52 -11.26
CA THR A 512 16.01 14.19 -10.85
C THR A 512 14.90 14.31 -9.83
N VAL A 513 13.76 13.67 -10.12
CA VAL A 513 12.57 13.62 -9.25
C VAL A 513 12.28 12.19 -8.84
N VAL A 514 12.01 11.97 -7.57
CA VAL A 514 11.56 10.70 -7.00
C VAL A 514 10.08 10.83 -6.65
N LEU A 515 9.25 9.90 -7.13
CA LEU A 515 7.85 9.75 -6.75
C LEU A 515 7.70 8.49 -5.88
N SER A 516 7.46 8.65 -4.58
CA SER A 516 7.38 7.54 -3.62
C SER A 516 6.41 7.86 -2.46
N GLY A 517 6.18 6.87 -1.58
CA GLY A 517 5.15 6.91 -0.56
C GLY A 517 3.87 6.18 -0.99
N GLY A 518 3.07 5.76 0.00
CA GLY A 518 1.90 4.90 -0.22
C GLY A 518 0.84 5.48 -1.15
N VAL A 519 0.74 6.81 -1.26
CA VAL A 519 -0.23 7.49 -2.15
C VAL A 519 0.12 7.29 -3.63
N PHE A 520 1.39 7.11 -3.99
CA PHE A 520 1.79 6.81 -5.37
C PHE A 520 1.49 5.36 -5.82
N GLN A 521 0.82 4.56 -5.00
CA GLN A 521 0.12 3.37 -5.46
C GLN A 521 -1.13 3.72 -6.32
N ASN A 522 -1.65 4.95 -6.21
CA ASN A 522 -2.68 5.49 -7.07
C ASN A 522 -2.10 5.64 -8.49
N ARG A 523 -2.59 4.79 -9.41
CA ARG A 523 -2.08 4.71 -10.78
C ARG A 523 -2.31 6.00 -11.55
N ARG A 524 -3.50 6.62 -11.41
CA ARG A 524 -3.83 7.87 -12.11
C ARG A 524 -2.89 8.99 -11.69
N LEU A 525 -2.66 9.14 -10.39
CA LEU A 525 -1.75 10.16 -9.85
C LEU A 525 -0.31 9.92 -10.30
N LEU A 526 0.18 8.69 -10.17
CA LEU A 526 1.55 8.32 -10.55
C LEU A 526 1.81 8.56 -12.03
N GLU A 527 1.00 7.96 -12.91
CA GLU A 527 1.19 8.04 -14.37
C GLU A 527 1.04 9.47 -14.91
N GLY A 528 0.08 10.23 -14.35
CA GLY A 528 -0.14 11.61 -14.75
C GLY A 528 1.01 12.54 -14.34
N THR A 529 1.47 12.44 -13.09
CA THR A 529 2.61 13.22 -12.58
C THR A 529 3.89 12.87 -13.32
N GLU A 530 4.18 11.58 -13.48
CA GLU A 530 5.35 11.12 -14.22
C GLU A 530 5.36 11.63 -15.67
N ARG A 531 4.24 11.52 -16.38
CA ARG A 531 4.11 11.99 -17.77
C ARG A 531 4.42 13.48 -17.89
N THR A 532 3.86 14.30 -16.99
CA THR A 532 4.06 15.75 -17.00
C THR A 532 5.53 16.09 -16.74
N LEU A 533 6.15 15.48 -15.72
CA LEU A 533 7.56 15.71 -15.40
C LEU A 533 8.51 15.28 -16.52
N LEU A 534 8.26 14.14 -17.15
CA LEU A 534 9.04 13.68 -18.31
C LEU A 534 8.90 14.61 -19.52
N GLN A 535 7.70 15.15 -19.79
CA GLN A 535 7.48 16.13 -20.86
C GLN A 535 8.21 17.45 -20.59
N GLU A 536 8.44 17.79 -19.34
CA GLU A 536 9.23 18.96 -18.92
C GLU A 536 10.74 18.68 -18.88
N GLY A 537 11.19 17.49 -19.32
CA GLY A 537 12.61 17.12 -19.42
C GLY A 537 13.24 16.67 -18.11
N MET A 538 12.43 16.36 -17.10
CA MET A 538 12.93 15.84 -15.83
C MET A 538 13.20 14.34 -15.92
N ARG A 539 14.16 13.85 -15.15
CA ARG A 539 14.41 12.43 -14.93
C ARG A 539 13.56 11.97 -13.73
N VAL A 540 12.61 11.07 -13.97
CA VAL A 540 11.71 10.57 -12.93
C VAL A 540 12.12 9.18 -12.48
N LEU A 541 12.27 8.98 -11.18
CA LEU A 541 12.52 7.70 -10.54
C LEU A 541 11.28 7.28 -9.75
N ILE A 542 10.84 6.04 -9.94
CA ILE A 542 9.80 5.41 -9.14
C ILE A 542 10.29 4.04 -8.65
N PRO A 543 9.79 3.53 -7.50
CA PRO A 543 10.14 2.21 -7.02
C PRO A 543 9.79 1.11 -8.05
N GLN A 544 10.70 0.17 -8.26
CA GLN A 544 10.56 -0.94 -9.23
C GLN A 544 10.72 -2.31 -8.56
N ARG A 545 11.70 -2.45 -7.66
CA ARG A 545 12.03 -3.69 -6.95
C ARG A 545 11.41 -3.75 -5.56
N LEU A 546 10.98 -2.60 -5.06
CA LEU A 546 10.35 -2.40 -3.75
C LEU A 546 8.98 -1.73 -3.92
N PRO A 547 8.06 -1.93 -2.98
CA PRO A 547 6.83 -1.16 -2.95
C PRO A 547 7.10 0.33 -2.66
N PRO A 548 6.32 1.26 -3.23
CA PRO A 548 6.41 2.68 -2.86
C PRO A 548 5.89 2.95 -1.44
N ASN A 549 5.11 2.04 -0.86
CA ASN A 549 4.58 2.12 0.50
C ASN A 549 5.59 1.63 1.56
N ASP A 550 5.17 1.52 2.83
CA ASP A 550 6.00 1.14 3.98
C ASP A 550 6.76 -0.19 3.81
N GLY A 551 6.33 -1.06 2.90
CA GLY A 551 7.09 -2.26 2.53
C GLY A 551 8.49 -1.98 1.96
N GLY A 552 8.79 -0.73 1.55
CA GLY A 552 10.10 -0.28 1.11
C GLY A 552 10.96 0.39 2.21
N ILE A 553 10.36 0.78 3.33
CA ILE A 553 11.00 1.59 4.38
C ILE A 553 12.27 0.92 4.94
N ALA A 554 12.20 -0.36 5.26
CA ALA A 554 13.35 -1.07 5.84
C ALA A 554 14.60 -1.01 4.95
N TYR A 555 14.44 -1.08 3.63
CA TYR A 555 15.57 -0.92 2.70
C TYR A 555 16.08 0.52 2.65
N GLY A 556 15.19 1.51 2.70
CA GLY A 556 15.56 2.91 2.78
C GLY A 556 16.33 3.23 4.06
N GLN A 557 15.87 2.72 5.20
CA GLN A 557 16.58 2.83 6.48
C GLN A 557 17.99 2.21 6.39
N ALA A 558 18.10 1.03 5.76
CA ALA A 558 19.38 0.38 5.54
C ALA A 558 20.32 1.22 4.66
N ALA A 559 19.78 1.85 3.61
CA ALA A 559 20.55 2.72 2.72
C ALA A 559 21.04 4.00 3.43
N VAL A 560 20.19 4.63 4.24
CA VAL A 560 20.55 5.81 5.04
C VAL A 560 21.62 5.44 6.07
N ALA A 561 21.43 4.36 6.82
CA ALA A 561 22.40 3.91 7.82
C ALA A 561 23.76 3.55 7.20
N ALA A 562 23.77 2.94 6.02
CA ALA A 562 25.00 2.65 5.29
C ALA A 562 25.70 3.95 4.82
N ALA A 563 24.94 4.96 4.38
CA ALA A 563 25.48 6.23 3.92
C ALA A 563 25.97 7.13 5.08
N SER A 564 25.41 7.00 6.27
CA SER A 564 25.82 7.79 7.45
C SER A 564 27.27 7.52 7.89
N ALA A 565 27.88 6.41 7.46
CA ALA A 565 29.28 6.08 7.68
C ALA A 565 30.23 6.77 6.68
N LEU A 566 29.70 7.44 5.64
CA LEU A 566 30.50 8.20 4.68
C LEU A 566 30.87 9.58 5.25
N PRO A 567 32.03 10.15 4.88
CA PRO A 567 32.34 11.55 5.22
C PRO A 567 31.21 12.45 4.71
N GLN A 568 30.65 13.26 5.59
CA GLN A 568 29.61 14.23 5.21
C GLN A 568 30.18 15.22 4.20
N VAL A 569 29.76 15.12 2.96
CA VAL A 569 29.95 16.20 1.96
C VAL A 569 28.90 17.24 2.31
N ALA A 570 29.34 18.46 2.65
CA ALA A 570 28.44 19.58 2.94
C ALA A 570 27.52 19.81 1.73
N ILE A 571 26.22 19.71 1.96
CA ILE A 571 25.14 19.97 0.98
C ILE A 571 24.95 21.46 0.83
#